data_68fab8bc547d53e7bd3824345315f507
#
_entry.id   68fab8bc547d53e7bd3824345315f507
#
_cell.length_a   1.000
_cell.length_b   1.000
_cell.length_c   1.000
_cell.angle_alpha   90.00
_cell.angle_beta   90.00
_cell.angle_gamma   90.00
#
_symmetry.space_group_name_H-M   'P 1'
#
loop_
_entity.id
_entity.type
_entity.pdbx_description
1 polymer ?
#
loop_
_entity_poly.entity_id
_entity_poly.type
_entity_poly.pdbx_seq_one_letter_code
_entity_poly.pdbx_strand_id
1 'polypeptide(L)'
;MKPSRFSQAFRPLMAAACAALMLSSCSSLSYYSQAAQGQLELLTDSRPIDDWIADPHTSVKLRHRLETARQIRRYAIQEMKLPDNGSYSNYTHLKRPYVLWNVVATPELSLKPVQWCFPVAGCVNYRGYYSKAEAQAFARDLRAKGHDVEVGGVPAYSTLGWFSDPLISTFINYPDAQLARMLFHELAHQVTYVPGDSQFNESFANAVEEAGVEGWLERFGNPMMRDAYDRYAARKKDFLALLLKYRGELDRTYKSMVPTARSGWPRRACSWP
;
A
#
# COMPACT_ATOMS: atom_id res chain seq x y z
N MET A 1 46.74 41.17 -12.14
CA MET A 1 46.62 40.02 -11.19
C MET A 1 46.04 38.83 -11.96
N LYS A 2 46.83 37.76 -12.19
CA LYS A 2 46.35 36.55 -12.88
C LYS A 2 45.58 35.68 -11.86
N PRO A 3 44.41 35.17 -12.18
CA PRO A 3 43.67 34.29 -11.26
C PRO A 3 44.47 33.00 -11.05
N SER A 4 44.56 32.56 -9.78
CA SER A 4 45.32 31.39 -9.40
C SER A 4 44.78 30.13 -10.05
N ARG A 5 45.66 29.21 -10.47
CA ARG A 5 45.31 27.90 -11.08
C ARG A 5 44.37 27.01 -10.21
N PHE A 6 44.29 27.32 -8.90
CA PHE A 6 43.36 26.65 -7.95
C PHE A 6 41.88 26.99 -8.21
N SER A 7 41.58 28.21 -8.70
CA SER A 7 40.22 28.63 -9.01
C SER A 7 39.64 28.00 -10.29
N GLN A 8 40.50 27.52 -11.21
CA GLN A 8 40.02 26.95 -12.50
C GLN A 8 39.65 25.47 -12.39
N ALA A 9 40.22 24.71 -11.43
CA ALA A 9 39.85 23.30 -11.22
C ALA A 9 38.59 23.12 -10.33
N PHE A 10 38.24 24.13 -9.51
CA PHE A 10 37.09 24.06 -8.60
C PHE A 10 35.72 24.28 -9.34
N ARG A 11 35.74 25.03 -10.44
CA ARG A 11 34.53 25.32 -11.22
C ARG A 11 33.87 24.08 -11.88
N PRO A 12 34.63 23.19 -12.58
CA PRO A 12 34.01 21.99 -13.17
C PRO A 12 33.57 20.95 -12.11
N LEU A 13 34.25 20.86 -10.97
CA LEU A 13 33.86 19.99 -9.86
C LEU A 13 32.57 20.45 -9.19
N MET A 14 32.40 21.75 -8.95
CA MET A 14 31.14 22.31 -8.45
C MET A 14 30.00 22.15 -9.46
N ALA A 15 30.25 22.38 -10.75
CA ALA A 15 29.22 22.17 -11.80
C ALA A 15 28.81 20.70 -11.92
N ALA A 16 29.77 19.77 -11.83
CA ALA A 16 29.47 18.32 -11.81
C ALA A 16 28.72 17.88 -10.57
N ALA A 17 29.04 18.43 -9.40
CA ALA A 17 28.33 18.17 -8.14
C ALA A 17 26.90 18.73 -8.17
N CYS A 18 26.71 19.95 -8.69
CA CYS A 18 25.37 20.53 -8.89
C CYS A 18 24.54 19.74 -9.94
N ALA A 19 25.15 19.28 -11.02
CA ALA A 19 24.47 18.44 -12.02
C ALA A 19 24.08 17.07 -11.45
N ALA A 20 24.94 16.46 -10.63
CA ALA A 20 24.64 15.20 -9.93
C ALA A 20 23.50 15.34 -8.91
N LEU A 21 23.46 16.46 -8.18
CA LEU A 21 22.36 16.79 -7.25
C LEU A 21 21.04 17.05 -8.01
N MET A 22 21.07 17.68 -9.17
CA MET A 22 19.88 17.90 -9.98
C MET A 22 19.35 16.61 -10.61
N LEU A 23 20.20 15.65 -10.98
CA LEU A 23 19.79 14.36 -11.55
C LEU A 23 19.17 13.43 -10.49
N SER A 24 19.65 13.45 -9.25
CA SER A 24 19.04 12.70 -8.16
C SER A 24 17.70 13.32 -7.69
N SER A 25 17.54 14.63 -7.82
CA SER A 25 16.29 15.35 -7.55
C SER A 25 15.17 15.01 -8.55
N CYS A 26 15.49 14.74 -9.83
CA CYS A 26 14.49 14.46 -10.88
C CYS A 26 13.72 13.16 -10.62
N SER A 27 14.36 12.10 -10.11
CA SER A 27 13.68 10.81 -9.87
C SER A 27 12.70 10.88 -8.69
N SER A 28 13.05 11.63 -7.65
CA SER A 28 12.17 11.87 -6.50
C SER A 28 10.99 12.77 -6.87
N LEU A 29 11.25 13.82 -7.65
CA LEU A 29 10.20 14.74 -8.12
C LEU A 29 9.18 14.01 -9.02
N SER A 30 9.64 13.18 -9.97
CA SER A 30 8.77 12.36 -10.82
C SER A 30 7.91 11.40 -9.98
N TYR A 31 8.50 10.76 -8.96
CA TYR A 31 7.77 9.87 -8.08
C TYR A 31 6.65 10.59 -7.31
N TYR A 32 6.95 11.73 -6.67
CA TYR A 32 5.93 12.48 -5.94
C TYR A 32 4.90 13.12 -6.86
N SER A 33 5.29 13.52 -8.07
CA SER A 33 4.36 14.05 -9.09
C SER A 33 3.32 13.00 -9.49
N GLN A 34 3.73 11.76 -9.81
CA GLN A 34 2.79 10.69 -10.15
C GLN A 34 1.91 10.29 -8.95
N ALA A 35 2.45 10.33 -7.73
CA ALA A 35 1.68 10.05 -6.52
C ALA A 35 0.60 11.13 -6.29
N ALA A 36 0.95 12.40 -6.42
CA ALA A 36 0.00 13.51 -6.30
C ALA A 36 -1.06 13.49 -7.41
N GLN A 37 -0.65 13.23 -8.65
CA GLN A 37 -1.57 13.13 -9.79
C GLN A 37 -2.56 11.96 -9.62
N GLY A 38 -2.07 10.78 -9.24
CA GLY A 38 -2.92 9.61 -9.05
C GLY A 38 -3.90 9.78 -7.87
N GLN A 39 -3.48 10.43 -6.79
CA GLN A 39 -4.38 10.78 -5.68
C GLN A 39 -5.42 11.80 -6.10
N LEU A 40 -5.02 12.83 -6.85
CA LEU A 40 -5.94 13.85 -7.36
C LEU A 40 -6.99 13.25 -8.29
N GLU A 41 -6.60 12.34 -9.20
CA GLU A 41 -7.53 11.58 -10.06
C GLU A 41 -8.61 10.87 -9.23
N LEU A 42 -8.22 10.17 -8.17
CA LEU A 42 -9.17 9.49 -7.29
C LEU A 42 -10.17 10.43 -6.64
N LEU A 43 -9.70 11.57 -6.15
CA LEU A 43 -10.54 12.54 -5.45
C LEU A 43 -11.45 13.32 -6.41
N THR A 44 -10.96 13.69 -7.59
CA THR A 44 -11.75 14.46 -8.58
C THR A 44 -12.84 13.62 -9.24
N ASP A 45 -12.59 12.32 -9.45
CA ASP A 45 -13.55 11.38 -10.03
C ASP A 45 -14.52 10.80 -8.98
N SER A 46 -14.39 11.25 -7.73
CA SER A 46 -15.16 10.78 -6.59
C SER A 46 -16.51 11.48 -6.53
N ARG A 47 -17.61 10.69 -6.39
CA ARG A 47 -18.97 11.20 -6.27
C ARG A 47 -19.65 10.57 -5.05
N PRO A 48 -20.51 11.32 -4.30
CA PRO A 48 -21.24 10.79 -3.15
C PRO A 48 -22.00 9.50 -3.48
N ILE A 49 -21.95 8.53 -2.57
CA ILE A 49 -22.66 7.24 -2.74
C ILE A 49 -24.17 7.46 -2.87
N ASP A 50 -24.73 8.40 -2.12
CA ASP A 50 -26.17 8.69 -2.14
C ASP A 50 -26.60 9.24 -3.50
N ASP A 51 -25.76 10.02 -4.18
CA ASP A 51 -26.02 10.48 -5.56
C ASP A 51 -25.98 9.33 -6.58
N TRP A 52 -25.08 8.37 -6.39
CA TRP A 52 -25.04 7.15 -7.21
C TRP A 52 -26.28 6.29 -7.00
N ILE A 53 -26.73 6.14 -5.75
CA ILE A 53 -27.93 5.36 -5.41
C ILE A 53 -29.20 5.99 -5.98
N ALA A 54 -29.28 7.33 -5.95
CA ALA A 54 -30.44 8.09 -6.45
C ALA A 54 -30.47 8.17 -7.99
N ASP A 55 -29.34 8.02 -8.67
CA ASP A 55 -29.23 8.14 -10.12
C ASP A 55 -29.92 6.96 -10.83
N PRO A 56 -30.94 7.20 -11.69
CA PRO A 56 -31.65 6.15 -12.40
C PRO A 56 -30.76 5.39 -13.41
N HIS A 57 -29.64 5.99 -13.84
CA HIS A 57 -28.68 5.35 -14.75
C HIS A 57 -27.69 4.43 -14.03
N THR A 58 -27.63 4.45 -12.70
CA THR A 58 -26.81 3.50 -11.94
C THR A 58 -27.39 2.10 -12.05
N SER A 59 -26.56 1.14 -12.50
CA SER A 59 -26.99 -0.25 -12.62
C SER A 59 -27.50 -0.81 -11.28
N VAL A 60 -28.50 -1.70 -11.33
CA VAL A 60 -29.08 -2.34 -10.14
C VAL A 60 -27.99 -3.02 -9.31
N LYS A 61 -27.03 -3.68 -9.96
CA LYS A 61 -25.91 -4.33 -9.28
C LYS A 61 -25.05 -3.33 -8.50
N LEU A 62 -24.63 -2.23 -9.13
CA LEU A 62 -23.78 -1.23 -8.45
C LEU A 62 -24.56 -0.56 -7.31
N ARG A 63 -25.82 -0.21 -7.53
CA ARG A 63 -26.66 0.39 -6.48
C ARG A 63 -26.71 -0.51 -5.24
N HIS A 64 -27.00 -1.79 -5.42
CA HIS A 64 -27.02 -2.76 -4.32
C HIS A 64 -25.66 -2.84 -3.60
N ARG A 65 -24.54 -2.86 -4.36
CA ARG A 65 -23.18 -2.86 -3.75
C ARG A 65 -22.90 -1.60 -2.92
N LEU A 66 -23.33 -0.44 -3.40
CA LEU A 66 -23.17 0.83 -2.70
C LEU A 66 -24.05 0.91 -1.43
N GLU A 67 -25.28 0.37 -1.48
CA GLU A 67 -26.14 0.25 -0.31
C GLU A 67 -25.52 -0.66 0.76
N THR A 68 -24.97 -1.81 0.36
CA THR A 68 -24.23 -2.71 1.26
C THR A 68 -23.04 -2.00 1.88
N ALA A 69 -22.22 -1.34 1.08
CA ALA A 69 -21.04 -0.61 1.59
C ALA A 69 -21.43 0.53 2.55
N ARG A 70 -22.53 1.25 2.27
CA ARG A 70 -23.09 2.27 3.17
C ARG A 70 -23.56 1.67 4.49
N GLN A 71 -24.16 0.48 4.47
CA GLN A 71 -24.55 -0.26 5.68
C GLN A 71 -23.32 -0.67 6.50
N ILE A 72 -22.28 -1.22 5.84
CA ILE A 72 -21.02 -1.61 6.48
C ILE A 72 -20.34 -0.40 7.13
N ARG A 73 -20.23 0.72 6.41
CA ARG A 73 -19.67 1.97 6.95
C ARG A 73 -20.43 2.46 8.17
N ARG A 74 -21.76 2.43 8.11
CA ARG A 74 -22.61 2.84 9.23
C ARG A 74 -22.35 1.98 10.48
N TYR A 75 -22.23 0.67 10.30
CA TYR A 75 -21.88 -0.25 11.37
C TYR A 75 -20.49 0.07 11.95
N ALA A 76 -19.49 0.30 11.11
CA ALA A 76 -18.14 0.68 11.54
C ALA A 76 -18.14 1.92 12.45
N ILE A 77 -18.91 2.94 12.10
CA ILE A 77 -18.98 4.19 12.87
C ILE A 77 -19.82 4.02 14.15
N GLN A 78 -21.01 3.44 14.04
CA GLN A 78 -21.98 3.42 15.12
C GLN A 78 -21.68 2.34 16.17
N GLU A 79 -21.25 1.16 15.76
CA GLU A 79 -21.01 0.02 16.66
C GLU A 79 -19.54 -0.13 17.03
N MET A 80 -18.64 -0.08 16.03
CA MET A 80 -17.20 -0.25 16.26
C MET A 80 -16.52 1.06 16.72
N LYS A 81 -17.19 2.22 16.64
CA LYS A 81 -16.63 3.54 16.98
C LYS A 81 -15.40 3.94 16.14
N LEU A 82 -15.33 3.43 14.92
CA LEU A 82 -14.30 3.84 13.97
C LEU A 82 -14.57 5.29 13.47
N PRO A 83 -13.55 5.99 12.95
CA PRO A 83 -13.66 7.42 12.60
C PRO A 83 -14.75 7.72 11.57
N ASP A 84 -15.53 8.78 11.82
CA ASP A 84 -16.48 9.36 10.87
C ASP A 84 -15.90 10.64 10.25
N ASN A 85 -14.95 10.50 9.34
CA ASN A 85 -14.25 11.60 8.68
C ASN A 85 -14.55 11.72 7.18
N GLY A 86 -15.69 11.17 6.74
CA GLY A 86 -16.09 11.18 5.33
C GLY A 86 -15.45 10.07 4.46
N SER A 87 -14.46 9.32 4.95
CA SER A 87 -13.91 8.17 4.23
C SER A 87 -15.01 7.16 3.92
N TYR A 88 -14.97 6.60 2.69
CA TYR A 88 -15.94 5.63 2.17
C TYR A 88 -17.39 6.11 2.09
N SER A 89 -17.61 7.45 2.10
CA SER A 89 -18.91 8.07 1.78
C SER A 89 -19.08 8.37 0.28
N ASN A 90 -17.99 8.37 -0.46
CA ASN A 90 -17.95 8.59 -1.90
C ASN A 90 -17.52 7.31 -2.63
N TYR A 91 -17.81 7.23 -3.95
CA TYR A 91 -17.39 6.14 -4.81
C TYR A 91 -16.70 6.66 -6.05
N THR A 92 -15.58 6.01 -6.42
CA THR A 92 -14.79 6.27 -7.64
C THR A 92 -14.73 5.01 -8.51
N HIS A 93 -15.08 5.15 -9.79
CA HIS A 93 -14.96 4.07 -10.77
C HIS A 93 -13.64 4.16 -11.50
N LEU A 94 -12.70 3.27 -11.15
CA LEU A 94 -11.41 3.17 -11.86
C LEU A 94 -11.53 2.28 -13.10
N LYS A 95 -10.85 2.68 -14.18
CA LYS A 95 -10.73 1.89 -15.43
C LYS A 95 -9.56 0.90 -15.39
N ARG A 96 -9.05 0.58 -14.20
CA ARG A 96 -7.92 -0.33 -13.97
C ARG A 96 -8.23 -1.29 -12.82
N PRO A 97 -7.63 -2.49 -12.80
CA PRO A 97 -7.97 -3.54 -11.82
C PRO A 97 -7.43 -3.27 -10.41
N TYR A 98 -6.48 -2.36 -10.26
CA TYR A 98 -5.88 -1.99 -8.98
C TYR A 98 -5.72 -0.48 -8.86
N VAL A 99 -5.81 0.02 -7.64
CA VAL A 99 -5.60 1.44 -7.37
C VAL A 99 -4.12 1.81 -7.43
N LEU A 100 -3.26 0.93 -6.92
CA LEU A 100 -1.80 1.08 -6.87
C LEU A 100 -1.10 -0.22 -7.30
N TRP A 101 0.18 -0.10 -7.63
CA TRP A 101 1.11 -1.21 -7.77
C TRP A 101 2.27 -1.01 -6.79
N ASN A 102 2.41 -1.93 -5.84
CA ASN A 102 3.53 -1.95 -4.91
C ASN A 102 4.70 -2.71 -5.50
N VAL A 103 5.88 -2.09 -5.46
CA VAL A 103 7.15 -2.73 -5.74
C VAL A 103 7.79 -3.12 -4.43
N VAL A 104 8.02 -4.41 -4.23
CA VAL A 104 8.76 -4.98 -3.10
C VAL A 104 10.07 -5.54 -3.63
N ALA A 105 11.16 -5.31 -2.94
CA ALA A 105 12.47 -5.82 -3.34
C ALA A 105 13.25 -6.35 -2.14
N THR A 106 14.04 -7.39 -2.38
CA THR A 106 15.03 -7.90 -1.43
C THR A 106 16.39 -8.01 -2.10
N PRO A 107 17.50 -7.82 -1.40
CA PRO A 107 18.80 -8.23 -1.93
C PRO A 107 18.79 -9.74 -2.22
N GLU A 108 19.55 -10.16 -3.22
CA GLU A 108 19.73 -11.57 -3.53
C GLU A 108 20.16 -12.37 -2.28
N LEU A 109 19.60 -13.54 -2.09
CA LEU A 109 19.80 -14.42 -0.92
C LEU A 109 19.46 -13.76 0.43
N SER A 110 18.49 -12.85 0.43
CA SER A 110 18.01 -12.18 1.65
C SER A 110 16.48 -12.19 1.74
N LEU A 111 15.97 -12.44 2.95
CA LEU A 111 14.55 -12.27 3.26
C LEU A 111 14.22 -10.90 3.90
N LYS A 112 15.21 -10.01 3.97
CA LYS A 112 15.00 -8.65 4.48
C LYS A 112 14.68 -7.73 3.33
N PRO A 113 13.46 -7.14 3.30
CA PRO A 113 13.09 -6.23 2.23
C PRO A 113 13.88 -4.92 2.29
N VAL A 114 14.08 -4.34 1.12
CA VAL A 114 14.53 -2.97 1.00
C VAL A 114 13.46 -2.05 1.61
N GLN A 115 13.89 -1.04 2.34
CA GLN A 115 13.01 -0.05 2.92
C GLN A 115 13.08 1.26 2.16
N TRP A 116 11.93 1.89 1.99
CA TRP A 116 11.80 3.26 1.48
C TRP A 116 11.16 4.12 2.56
N CYS A 117 11.77 5.28 2.83
CA CYS A 117 11.30 6.17 3.88
C CYS A 117 10.58 7.38 3.28
N PHE A 118 9.41 7.70 3.83
CA PHE A 118 8.55 8.80 3.41
C PHE A 118 8.22 9.71 4.60
N PRO A 119 7.99 11.02 4.38
CA PRO A 119 7.79 11.97 5.46
C PRO A 119 6.64 11.63 6.42
N VAL A 120 5.55 11.04 5.92
CA VAL A 120 4.35 10.72 6.72
C VAL A 120 4.32 9.25 7.13
N ALA A 121 4.50 8.34 6.18
CA ALA A 121 4.39 6.90 6.42
C ALA A 121 5.59 6.32 7.19
N GLY A 122 6.69 7.06 7.32
CA GLY A 122 7.94 6.51 7.84
C GLY A 122 8.61 5.56 6.84
N CYS A 123 9.36 4.57 7.33
CA CYS A 123 10.04 3.61 6.49
C CYS A 123 9.18 2.36 6.29
N VAL A 124 8.84 2.06 5.05
CA VAL A 124 8.01 0.91 4.65
C VAL A 124 8.75 -0.02 3.70
N ASN A 125 8.30 -1.26 3.59
CA ASN A 125 8.95 -2.31 2.83
C ASN A 125 8.48 -2.39 1.35
N TYR A 126 7.83 -1.34 0.86
CA TYR A 126 7.33 -1.26 -0.51
C TYR A 126 7.38 0.18 -1.03
N ARG A 127 7.30 0.31 -2.35
CA ARG A 127 7.14 1.60 -3.02
C ARG A 127 5.94 1.54 -3.96
N GLY A 128 4.93 2.39 -3.70
CA GLY A 128 3.67 2.41 -4.43
C GLY A 128 3.70 3.30 -5.67
N TYR A 129 3.05 2.84 -6.73
CA TYR A 129 2.89 3.57 -7.99
C TYR A 129 1.44 3.52 -8.47
N TYR A 130 0.90 4.64 -8.93
CA TYR A 130 -0.40 4.66 -9.61
C TYR A 130 -0.31 4.13 -11.05
N SER A 131 0.87 4.16 -11.66
CA SER A 131 1.15 3.63 -12.99
C SER A 131 1.84 2.27 -12.92
N LYS A 132 1.22 1.24 -13.52
CA LYS A 132 1.83 -0.09 -13.65
C LYS A 132 3.13 -0.05 -14.45
N ALA A 133 3.18 0.78 -15.50
CA ALA A 133 4.35 0.90 -16.36
C ALA A 133 5.56 1.47 -15.58
N GLU A 134 5.34 2.47 -14.73
CA GLU A 134 6.39 3.05 -13.89
C GLU A 134 6.84 2.09 -12.78
N ALA A 135 5.89 1.36 -12.14
CA ALA A 135 6.23 0.30 -11.18
C ALA A 135 7.14 -0.76 -11.83
N GLN A 136 6.79 -1.19 -13.04
CA GLN A 136 7.58 -2.16 -13.79
C GLN A 136 8.95 -1.62 -14.24
N ALA A 137 9.02 -0.34 -14.61
CA ALA A 137 10.29 0.31 -14.95
C ALA A 137 11.21 0.33 -13.73
N PHE A 138 10.71 0.79 -12.59
CA PHE A 138 11.47 0.80 -11.35
C PHE A 138 11.90 -0.63 -10.91
N ALA A 139 11.02 -1.61 -11.07
CA ALA A 139 11.34 -3.01 -10.79
C ALA A 139 12.48 -3.54 -11.70
N ARG A 140 12.51 -3.18 -12.99
CA ARG A 140 13.63 -3.54 -13.89
C ARG A 140 14.96 -2.95 -13.41
N ASP A 141 14.96 -1.69 -12.99
CA ASP A 141 16.16 -1.03 -12.47
C ASP A 141 16.70 -1.70 -11.21
N LEU A 142 15.81 -2.15 -10.33
CA LEU A 142 16.20 -2.89 -9.12
C LEU A 142 16.74 -4.28 -9.45
N ARG A 143 16.12 -5.01 -10.40
CA ARG A 143 16.61 -6.30 -10.87
C ARG A 143 17.99 -6.19 -11.53
N ALA A 144 18.23 -5.13 -12.32
CA ALA A 144 19.53 -4.85 -12.90
C ALA A 144 20.62 -4.58 -11.84
N LYS A 145 20.21 -4.18 -10.62
CA LYS A 145 21.09 -4.01 -9.45
C LYS A 145 21.23 -5.26 -8.59
N GLY A 146 20.73 -6.41 -9.04
CA GLY A 146 20.83 -7.68 -8.33
C GLY A 146 19.83 -7.87 -7.19
N HIS A 147 18.64 -7.28 -7.27
CA HIS A 147 17.56 -7.51 -6.31
C HIS A 147 16.53 -8.50 -6.87
N ASP A 148 15.98 -9.32 -5.99
CA ASP A 148 14.73 -10.02 -6.24
C ASP A 148 13.58 -9.03 -6.08
N VAL A 149 12.70 -8.94 -7.09
CA VAL A 149 11.67 -7.89 -7.13
C VAL A 149 10.32 -8.43 -7.56
N GLU A 150 9.29 -8.11 -6.76
CA GLU A 150 7.88 -8.38 -7.07
C GLU A 150 7.12 -7.06 -7.28
N VAL A 151 6.14 -7.10 -8.19
CA VAL A 151 5.22 -5.98 -8.46
C VAL A 151 3.80 -6.48 -8.26
N GLY A 152 3.23 -6.17 -7.11
CA GLY A 152 1.87 -6.58 -6.72
C GLY A 152 0.84 -5.48 -6.92
N GLY A 153 -0.36 -5.83 -7.41
CA GLY A 153 -1.50 -4.91 -7.48
C GLY A 153 -2.17 -4.76 -6.11
N VAL A 154 -2.52 -3.54 -5.75
CA VAL A 154 -3.18 -3.19 -4.48
C VAL A 154 -4.61 -2.75 -4.77
N PRO A 155 -5.64 -3.44 -4.24
CA PRO A 155 -7.04 -3.10 -4.52
C PRO A 155 -7.55 -1.90 -3.73
N ALA A 156 -7.01 -1.64 -2.52
CA ALA A 156 -7.38 -0.54 -1.64
C ALA A 156 -6.15 -0.03 -0.88
N TYR A 157 -6.24 1.17 -0.35
CA TYR A 157 -5.26 1.74 0.58
C TYR A 157 -5.93 2.85 1.41
N SER A 158 -5.33 3.20 2.52
CA SER A 158 -5.76 4.31 3.36
C SER A 158 -4.77 5.47 3.27
N THR A 159 -5.29 6.69 3.21
CA THR A 159 -4.50 7.92 3.40
C THR A 159 -4.33 8.30 4.88
N LEU A 160 -4.61 7.37 5.78
CA LEU A 160 -4.55 7.57 7.24
C LEU A 160 -5.45 8.72 7.73
N GLY A 161 -6.53 9.00 7.00
CA GLY A 161 -7.47 10.08 7.33
C GLY A 161 -7.02 11.48 6.87
N TRP A 162 -5.91 11.62 6.14
CA TRP A 162 -5.51 12.89 5.54
C TRP A 162 -6.48 13.36 4.45
N PHE A 163 -7.14 12.42 3.78
CA PHE A 163 -8.20 12.66 2.82
C PHE A 163 -9.40 11.77 3.13
N SER A 164 -10.57 12.14 2.61
CA SER A 164 -11.75 11.27 2.62
C SER A 164 -11.61 10.21 1.54
N ASP A 165 -11.02 9.06 1.89
CA ASP A 165 -10.76 7.98 0.95
C ASP A 165 -12.06 7.44 0.35
N PRO A 166 -12.21 7.34 -1.00
CA PRO A 166 -13.43 6.83 -1.61
C PRO A 166 -13.50 5.29 -1.59
N LEU A 167 -14.71 4.75 -1.67
CA LEU A 167 -14.91 3.39 -2.17
C LEU A 167 -14.47 3.33 -3.63
N ILE A 168 -13.81 2.23 -4.00
CA ILE A 168 -13.24 2.08 -5.35
C ILE A 168 -13.79 0.83 -6.03
N SER A 169 -13.97 0.91 -7.36
CA SER A 169 -14.46 -0.21 -8.18
C SER A 169 -13.60 -1.48 -8.10
N THR A 170 -12.35 -1.34 -7.65
CA THR A 170 -11.40 -2.45 -7.51
C THR A 170 -11.78 -3.48 -6.45
N PHE A 171 -12.56 -3.08 -5.42
CA PHE A 171 -12.96 -3.98 -4.34
C PHE A 171 -14.46 -3.95 -4.01
N ILE A 172 -15.25 -3.02 -4.57
CA ILE A 172 -16.70 -2.91 -4.28
C ILE A 172 -17.47 -4.21 -4.55
N ASN A 173 -17.01 -5.03 -5.49
CA ASN A 173 -17.63 -6.30 -5.86
C ASN A 173 -17.16 -7.51 -5.04
N TYR A 174 -16.38 -7.33 -3.99
CA TYR A 174 -15.98 -8.41 -3.08
C TYR A 174 -17.21 -8.98 -2.37
N PRO A 175 -17.21 -10.25 -1.95
CA PRO A 175 -18.24 -10.79 -1.06
C PRO A 175 -18.45 -9.89 0.16
N ASP A 176 -19.67 -9.79 0.67
CA ASP A 176 -20.05 -8.76 1.67
C ASP A 176 -19.16 -8.78 2.91
N ALA A 177 -18.87 -9.95 3.47
CA ALA A 177 -17.97 -10.07 4.61
C ALA A 177 -16.53 -9.63 4.29
N GLN A 178 -16.07 -9.84 3.05
CA GLN A 178 -14.75 -9.38 2.62
C GLN A 178 -14.73 -7.88 2.34
N LEU A 179 -15.83 -7.31 1.86
CA LEU A 179 -16.01 -5.86 1.74
C LEU A 179 -16.01 -5.21 3.13
N ALA A 180 -16.74 -5.78 4.09
CA ALA A 180 -16.75 -5.32 5.48
C ALA A 180 -15.35 -5.37 6.09
N ARG A 181 -14.65 -6.50 5.93
CA ARG A 181 -13.27 -6.69 6.36
C ARG A 181 -12.36 -5.58 5.83
N MET A 182 -12.43 -5.30 4.52
CA MET A 182 -11.60 -4.27 3.88
C MET A 182 -11.87 -2.88 4.46
N LEU A 183 -13.16 -2.50 4.61
CA LEU A 183 -13.51 -1.19 5.16
C LEU A 183 -13.07 -1.04 6.62
N PHE A 184 -13.24 -2.08 7.44
CA PHE A 184 -12.83 -2.03 8.86
C PHE A 184 -11.31 -1.95 8.99
N HIS A 185 -10.57 -2.70 8.17
CA HIS A 185 -9.12 -2.68 8.12
C HIS A 185 -8.58 -1.26 7.81
N GLU A 186 -9.05 -0.68 6.71
CA GLU A 186 -8.57 0.64 6.28
C GLU A 186 -9.00 1.76 7.25
N LEU A 187 -10.20 1.66 7.84
CA LEU A 187 -10.63 2.60 8.89
C LEU A 187 -9.82 2.43 10.18
N ALA A 188 -9.37 1.22 10.52
CA ALA A 188 -8.53 0.99 11.68
C ALA A 188 -7.18 1.72 11.59
N HIS A 189 -6.59 1.79 10.40
CA HIS A 189 -5.37 2.58 10.17
C HIS A 189 -5.54 4.08 10.46
N GLN A 190 -6.78 4.59 10.48
CA GLN A 190 -7.09 5.98 10.82
C GLN A 190 -7.27 6.19 12.34
N VAL A 191 -7.41 5.11 13.13
CA VAL A 191 -7.48 5.19 14.60
C VAL A 191 -6.09 5.34 15.20
N THR A 192 -5.16 4.50 14.75
CA THR A 192 -3.78 4.54 15.21
C THR A 192 -2.83 4.08 14.10
N TYR A 193 -1.72 4.78 13.99
CA TYR A 193 -0.66 4.46 13.04
C TYR A 193 0.70 4.86 13.62
N VAL A 194 1.63 3.91 13.68
CA VAL A 194 3.00 4.12 14.15
C VAL A 194 3.92 4.20 12.94
N PRO A 195 4.46 5.39 12.60
CA PRO A 195 5.35 5.53 11.46
C PRO A 195 6.57 4.60 11.55
N GLY A 196 6.79 3.79 10.50
CA GLY A 196 7.91 2.86 10.43
C GLY A 196 7.67 1.48 11.09
N ASP A 197 6.56 1.27 11.79
CA ASP A 197 6.20 -0.03 12.36
C ASP A 197 5.03 -0.67 11.61
N SER A 198 5.32 -1.17 10.40
CA SER A 198 4.31 -1.85 9.59
C SER A 198 3.76 -3.10 10.29
N GLN A 199 4.56 -3.79 11.10
CA GLN A 199 4.09 -5.00 11.79
C GLN A 199 3.01 -4.67 12.80
N PHE A 200 3.19 -3.64 13.61
CA PHE A 200 2.17 -3.16 14.55
C PHE A 200 0.92 -2.69 13.81
N ASN A 201 1.08 -1.84 12.81
CA ASN A 201 -0.04 -1.25 12.08
C ASN A 201 -0.94 -2.30 11.43
N GLU A 202 -0.35 -3.28 10.73
CA GLU A 202 -1.11 -4.37 10.12
C GLU A 202 -1.72 -5.31 11.16
N SER A 203 -1.03 -5.59 12.26
CA SER A 203 -1.55 -6.45 13.33
C SER A 203 -2.76 -5.82 14.02
N PHE A 204 -2.70 -4.49 14.28
CA PHE A 204 -3.81 -3.74 14.84
C PHE A 204 -5.02 -3.74 13.89
N ALA A 205 -4.80 -3.40 12.61
CA ALA A 205 -5.87 -3.38 11.63
C ALA A 205 -6.50 -4.76 11.42
N ASN A 206 -5.70 -5.84 11.39
CA ASN A 206 -6.20 -7.22 11.33
C ASN A 206 -7.05 -7.59 12.56
N ALA A 207 -6.67 -7.20 13.76
CA ALA A 207 -7.46 -7.49 14.97
C ALA A 207 -8.81 -6.76 14.94
N VAL A 208 -8.83 -5.49 14.50
CA VAL A 208 -10.06 -4.70 14.36
C VAL A 208 -10.95 -5.27 13.26
N GLU A 209 -10.39 -5.64 12.10
CA GLU A 209 -11.16 -6.23 10.99
C GLU A 209 -11.82 -7.55 11.40
N GLU A 210 -11.08 -8.44 12.08
CA GLU A 210 -11.60 -9.75 12.52
C GLU A 210 -12.76 -9.59 13.51
N ALA A 211 -12.57 -8.81 14.57
CA ALA A 211 -13.63 -8.54 15.54
C ALA A 211 -14.84 -7.83 14.90
N GLY A 212 -14.60 -6.89 14.00
CA GLY A 212 -15.65 -6.15 13.31
C GLY A 212 -16.48 -7.01 12.38
N VAL A 213 -15.85 -7.91 11.62
CA VAL A 213 -16.57 -8.82 10.71
C VAL A 213 -17.40 -9.83 11.47
N GLU A 214 -16.88 -10.36 12.59
CA GLU A 214 -17.66 -11.27 13.45
C GLU A 214 -18.96 -10.61 13.89
N GLY A 215 -18.92 -9.44 14.52
CA GLY A 215 -20.11 -8.73 14.99
C GLY A 215 -21.02 -8.25 13.82
N TRP A 216 -20.45 -7.90 12.67
CA TRP A 216 -21.24 -7.54 11.50
C TRP A 216 -22.01 -8.75 10.94
N LEU A 217 -21.37 -9.93 10.87
CA LEU A 217 -22.02 -11.16 10.44
C LEU A 217 -23.09 -11.66 11.42
N GLU A 218 -22.90 -11.47 12.72
CA GLU A 218 -23.94 -11.76 13.71
C GLU A 218 -25.20 -10.93 13.48
N ARG A 219 -25.05 -9.67 13.09
CA ARG A 219 -26.18 -8.73 12.95
C ARG A 219 -26.81 -8.75 11.56
N PHE A 220 -26.04 -8.88 10.50
CA PHE A 220 -26.48 -8.73 9.11
C PHE A 220 -26.20 -9.95 8.23
N GLY A 221 -25.45 -10.92 8.75
CA GLY A 221 -25.10 -12.13 8.01
C GLY A 221 -26.24 -13.13 7.93
N ASN A 222 -26.01 -14.11 7.09
CA ASN A 222 -26.82 -15.33 7.01
C ASN A 222 -25.90 -16.56 7.03
N PRO A 223 -26.42 -17.78 7.20
CA PRO A 223 -25.60 -18.99 7.29
C PRO A 223 -24.65 -19.18 6.10
N MET A 224 -25.07 -18.83 4.88
CA MET A 224 -24.23 -18.94 3.68
C MET A 224 -23.07 -17.95 3.69
N MET A 225 -23.31 -16.70 4.15
CA MET A 225 -22.26 -15.70 4.29
C MET A 225 -21.24 -16.08 5.37
N ARG A 226 -21.73 -16.60 6.51
CA ARG A 226 -20.89 -17.11 7.59
C ARG A 226 -19.98 -18.23 7.10
N ASP A 227 -20.56 -19.26 6.49
CA ASP A 227 -19.82 -20.40 5.95
C ASP A 227 -18.81 -19.99 4.86
N ALA A 228 -19.14 -19.01 4.00
CA ALA A 228 -18.21 -18.48 3.01
C ALA A 228 -17.03 -17.73 3.67
N TYR A 229 -17.30 -16.98 4.73
CA TYR A 229 -16.26 -16.28 5.49
C TYR A 229 -15.35 -17.26 6.25
N ASP A 230 -15.91 -18.26 6.90
CA ASP A 230 -15.15 -19.28 7.63
C ASP A 230 -14.23 -20.07 6.70
N ARG A 231 -14.70 -20.44 5.51
CA ARG A 231 -13.85 -21.06 4.48
C ARG A 231 -12.74 -20.11 4.01
N TYR A 232 -13.03 -18.83 3.86
CA TYR A 232 -12.00 -17.84 3.52
C TYR A 232 -10.95 -17.72 4.63
N ALA A 233 -11.36 -17.61 5.88
CA ALA A 233 -10.48 -17.52 7.05
C ALA A 233 -9.58 -18.76 7.18
N ALA A 234 -10.14 -19.96 6.99
CA ALA A 234 -9.38 -21.21 6.97
C ALA A 234 -8.31 -21.21 5.87
N ARG A 235 -8.67 -20.85 4.63
CA ARG A 235 -7.71 -20.76 3.52
C ARG A 235 -6.61 -19.71 3.77
N LYS A 236 -6.96 -18.55 4.35
CA LYS A 236 -5.98 -17.51 4.75
C LYS A 236 -4.97 -18.10 5.75
N LYS A 237 -5.46 -18.83 6.76
CA LYS A 237 -4.63 -19.49 7.77
C LYS A 237 -3.68 -20.54 7.14
N ASP A 238 -4.20 -21.41 6.28
CA ASP A 238 -3.42 -22.44 5.59
C ASP A 238 -2.35 -21.82 4.69
N PHE A 239 -2.71 -20.76 3.97
CA PHE A 239 -1.78 -20.03 3.11
C PHE A 239 -0.65 -19.37 3.92
N LEU A 240 -0.98 -18.74 5.06
CA LEU A 240 0.03 -18.16 5.94
C LEU A 240 0.96 -19.22 6.54
N ALA A 241 0.43 -20.38 6.94
CA ALA A 241 1.24 -21.49 7.41
C ALA A 241 2.22 -22.00 6.34
N LEU A 242 1.75 -22.09 5.08
CA LEU A 242 2.59 -22.44 3.93
C LEU A 242 3.70 -21.41 3.69
N LEU A 243 3.37 -20.13 3.71
CA LEU A 243 4.36 -19.05 3.56
C LEU A 243 5.42 -19.09 4.66
N LEU A 244 5.01 -19.28 5.93
CA LEU A 244 5.95 -19.37 7.05
C LEU A 244 6.87 -20.58 6.92
N LYS A 245 6.35 -21.74 6.48
CA LYS A 245 7.15 -22.93 6.21
C LYS A 245 8.24 -22.62 5.17
N TYR A 246 7.86 -22.13 4.00
CA TYR A 246 8.83 -21.86 2.92
C TYR A 246 9.78 -20.71 3.26
N ARG A 247 9.32 -19.70 3.99
CA ARG A 247 10.20 -18.66 4.52
C ARG A 247 11.30 -19.26 5.41
N GLY A 248 10.94 -20.21 6.28
CA GLY A 248 11.90 -20.90 7.13
C GLY A 248 12.89 -21.78 6.33
N GLU A 249 12.44 -22.43 5.27
CA GLU A 249 13.29 -23.21 4.37
C GLU A 249 14.27 -22.30 3.60
N LEU A 250 13.79 -21.20 3.05
CA LEU A 250 14.62 -20.21 2.35
C LEU A 250 15.65 -19.58 3.28
N ASP A 251 15.27 -19.23 4.52
CA ASP A 251 16.20 -18.64 5.49
C ASP A 251 17.36 -19.61 5.81
N ARG A 252 17.06 -20.91 5.98
CA ARG A 252 18.09 -21.93 6.17
C ARG A 252 18.99 -22.06 4.94
N THR A 253 18.41 -22.11 3.76
CA THR A 253 19.13 -22.22 2.48
C THR A 253 20.06 -21.03 2.27
N TYR A 254 19.56 -19.82 2.44
CA TYR A 254 20.35 -18.61 2.26
C TYR A 254 21.50 -18.52 3.28
N LYS A 255 21.26 -18.87 4.54
CA LYS A 255 22.33 -18.93 5.55
C LYS A 255 23.41 -19.96 5.21
N SER A 256 23.08 -21.08 4.56
CA SER A 256 24.06 -22.07 4.13
C SER A 256 24.87 -21.65 2.89
N MET A 257 24.29 -20.78 2.05
CA MET A 257 24.92 -20.30 0.81
C MET A 257 25.84 -19.09 1.03
N VAL A 258 25.61 -18.31 2.08
CA VAL A 258 26.46 -17.15 2.41
C VAL A 258 27.69 -17.64 3.18
N PRO A 259 28.91 -17.59 2.61
CA PRO A 259 30.12 -17.95 3.34
C PRO A 259 30.27 -17.08 4.58
N THR A 260 30.61 -17.70 5.71
CA THR A 260 30.82 -17.05 7.03
C THR A 260 31.86 -15.92 7.03
N ALA A 261 32.58 -15.74 5.93
CA ALA A 261 33.67 -14.76 5.77
C ALA A 261 33.21 -13.36 5.30
N ARG A 262 31.92 -13.10 5.09
CA ARG A 262 31.41 -11.77 4.70
C ARG A 262 30.59 -11.05 5.77
N SER A 263 31.06 -11.08 7.02
CA SER A 263 30.62 -10.10 8.03
C SER A 263 31.10 -8.65 7.77
N GLY A 264 31.71 -8.40 6.62
CA GLY A 264 32.32 -7.13 6.23
C GLY A 264 31.62 -6.35 5.12
N TRP A 265 30.31 -6.51 4.91
CA TRP A 265 29.60 -5.53 4.08
C TRP A 265 29.45 -4.22 4.85
N PRO A 266 29.97 -3.11 4.32
CA PRO A 266 29.77 -1.81 4.97
C PRO A 266 28.26 -1.56 5.07
N ARG A 267 27.80 -1.32 6.28
CA ARG A 267 26.49 -0.71 6.54
C ARG A 267 26.54 0.69 5.90
N ARG A 268 26.28 0.77 4.62
CA ARG A 268 25.91 2.04 4.01
C ARG A 268 24.48 2.32 4.50
N ALA A 269 24.41 2.99 5.64
CA ALA A 269 23.24 3.78 5.94
C ALA A 269 22.96 4.62 4.69
N CYS A 270 21.76 4.49 4.11
CA CYS A 270 21.28 5.47 3.16
C CYS A 270 21.11 6.77 3.95
N SER A 271 22.16 7.54 4.06
CA SER A 271 22.08 8.94 4.42
C SER A 271 21.59 9.65 3.16
N TRP A 272 20.37 10.08 3.21
CA TRP A 272 19.84 11.09 2.29
C TRP A 272 20.50 12.44 2.60
N PRO A 273 20.88 13.22 1.55
CA PRO A 273 21.01 14.66 1.74
C PRO A 273 19.63 15.30 1.89
#